data_8a00772a8d5b3a0c8e3697b9bbfff3d4
#
_entry.id   8a00772a8d5b3a0c8e3697b9bbfff3d4
#
_cell.length_a   1.000
_cell.length_b   1.000
_cell.length_c   1.000
_cell.angle_alpha   90.00
_cell.angle_beta   90.00
_cell.angle_gamma   90.00
#
_symmetry.space_group_name_H-M   'P 1'
#
loop_
_entity.id
_entity.type
_entity.pdbx_description
1 polymer ?
#
loop_
_entity_poly.entity_id
_entity_poly.type
_entity_poly.pdbx_seq_one_letter_code
_entity_poly.pdbx_strand_id
1 'polypeptide(L)'
;MSSTDKLHSPVLLDRHHIVDDFDCGAEPLNDYLKNFALTNNQNGSARTYVTTKAGKVVGYYTLTPGSVIKATTPHRVGKDLAAHPVPVIIIVRLGVDKAQQGCGVGKALVRDALLRIVDAAEIIGGRAVLVHAKDAQARRFYEQF
;
A
#
# COMPACT_ATOMS: atom_id res chain seq x y z
N MET A 1 11.50 26.47 11.80
CA MET A 1 10.41 25.53 11.56
C MET A 1 10.36 24.50 12.67
N SER A 2 9.18 24.26 13.19
CA SER A 2 9.00 23.29 14.28
C SER A 2 9.25 21.90 13.79
N SER A 3 9.79 21.02 14.67
CA SER A 3 9.98 19.61 14.33
C SER A 3 8.65 18.91 14.02
N THR A 4 7.53 19.40 14.55
CA THR A 4 6.21 18.85 14.27
C THR A 4 5.75 19.06 12.82
N ASP A 5 6.36 20.01 12.11
CA ASP A 5 6.03 20.28 10.71
C ASP A 5 6.73 19.36 9.73
N LYS A 6 7.63 18.51 10.22
CA LYS A 6 8.34 17.59 9.35
C LYS A 6 7.51 16.38 9.00
N LEU A 7 7.70 15.91 7.78
CA LEU A 7 7.12 14.66 7.34
C LEU A 7 7.86 13.50 8.01
N HIS A 8 7.15 12.60 8.64
CA HIS A 8 7.74 11.44 9.28
C HIS A 8 7.79 10.25 8.33
N SER A 9 8.78 9.39 8.51
CA SER A 9 8.86 8.14 7.75
C SER A 9 7.64 7.27 8.01
N PRO A 10 7.19 6.50 7.03
CA PRO A 10 5.99 5.67 7.22
C PRO A 10 6.13 4.69 8.36
N VAL A 11 5.09 4.62 9.17
CA VAL A 11 4.96 3.69 10.29
C VAL A 11 3.58 3.06 10.26
N LEU A 12 3.44 1.95 10.97
CA LEU A 12 2.15 1.28 11.04
C LEU A 12 1.11 2.20 11.67
N LEU A 13 -0.06 2.27 11.05
CA LEU A 13 -1.17 3.08 11.56
C LEU A 13 -1.58 2.56 12.94
N ASP A 14 -1.74 3.49 13.89
CA ASP A 14 -2.31 3.17 15.20
C ASP A 14 -3.36 4.21 15.57
N ARG A 15 -3.99 4.00 16.74
CA ARG A 15 -5.11 4.83 17.17
C ARG A 15 -4.72 6.27 17.51
N HIS A 16 -3.44 6.55 17.67
CA HIS A 16 -2.98 7.90 17.99
C HIS A 16 -2.85 8.79 16.76
N HIS A 17 -2.82 8.20 15.58
CA HIS A 17 -2.71 8.95 14.34
C HIS A 17 -4.02 9.66 14.03
N ILE A 18 -3.94 10.92 13.64
CA ILE A 18 -5.11 11.74 13.32
C ILE A 18 -5.41 11.58 11.84
N VAL A 19 -6.58 11.00 11.54
CA VAL A 19 -6.99 10.71 10.15
C VAL A 19 -8.17 11.58 9.70
N ASP A 20 -8.79 12.33 10.61
CA ASP A 20 -10.06 12.99 10.35
C ASP A 20 -10.00 13.99 9.20
N ASP A 21 -8.87 14.65 9.03
CA ASP A 21 -8.71 15.69 8.01
C ASP A 21 -8.17 15.16 6.68
N PHE A 22 -7.88 13.86 6.62
CA PHE A 22 -7.28 13.31 5.41
C PHE A 22 -8.22 13.38 4.22
N ASP A 23 -7.73 13.94 3.12
CA ASP A 23 -8.50 14.01 1.87
C ASP A 23 -7.52 13.92 0.70
N CYS A 24 -7.51 12.76 0.05
CA CYS A 24 -6.65 12.54 -1.11
C CYS A 24 -7.37 12.82 -2.44
N GLY A 25 -8.63 13.22 -2.38
CA GLY A 25 -9.43 13.47 -3.58
C GLY A 25 -10.22 12.26 -4.06
N ALA A 26 -10.01 11.09 -3.47
CA ALA A 26 -10.74 9.88 -3.80
C ALA A 26 -11.47 9.40 -2.55
N GLU A 27 -12.79 9.54 -2.55
CA GLU A 27 -13.57 9.24 -1.36
C GLU A 27 -13.43 7.81 -0.85
N PRO A 28 -13.38 6.78 -1.71
CA PRO A 28 -13.18 5.42 -1.20
C PRO A 28 -11.85 5.24 -0.45
N LEU A 29 -10.80 5.96 -0.86
CA LEU A 29 -9.52 5.89 -0.15
C LEU A 29 -9.58 6.64 1.17
N ASN A 30 -10.26 7.79 1.21
CA ASN A 30 -10.47 8.52 2.45
C ASN A 30 -11.28 7.69 3.45
N ASP A 31 -12.35 7.08 2.98
CA ASP A 31 -13.23 6.27 3.81
C ASP A 31 -12.49 5.06 4.39
N TYR A 32 -11.70 4.39 3.57
CA TYR A 32 -10.94 3.24 4.05
C TYR A 32 -10.00 3.61 5.20
N LEU A 33 -9.25 4.68 5.01
CA LEU A 33 -8.30 5.12 6.05
C LEU A 33 -9.02 5.46 7.35
N LYS A 34 -10.14 6.15 7.25
CA LYS A 34 -10.85 6.65 8.43
C LYS A 34 -11.64 5.58 9.15
N ASN A 35 -12.20 4.62 8.42
CA ASN A 35 -13.19 3.72 8.99
C ASN A 35 -12.80 2.24 9.00
N PHE A 36 -11.80 1.83 8.26
CA PHE A 36 -11.48 0.40 8.12
C PHE A 36 -10.03 0.04 8.42
N ALA A 37 -9.09 0.97 8.15
CA ALA A 37 -7.68 0.62 8.18
C ALA A 37 -7.20 0.15 9.54
N LEU A 38 -7.60 0.84 10.61
CA LEU A 38 -7.14 0.48 11.95
C LEU A 38 -7.67 -0.90 12.37
N THR A 39 -8.94 -1.16 12.10
CA THR A 39 -9.54 -2.46 12.40
C THR A 39 -8.83 -3.57 11.65
N ASN A 40 -8.51 -3.36 10.37
CA ASN A 40 -7.83 -4.37 9.57
C ASN A 40 -6.40 -4.61 10.04
N ASN A 41 -5.72 -3.57 10.52
CA ASN A 41 -4.42 -3.76 11.16
C ASN A 41 -4.53 -4.64 12.40
N GLN A 42 -5.55 -4.41 13.21
CA GLN A 42 -5.74 -5.13 14.47
C GLN A 42 -6.10 -6.60 14.23
N ASN A 43 -6.91 -6.89 13.23
CA ASN A 43 -7.30 -8.27 12.96
C ASN A 43 -6.37 -8.99 11.98
N GLY A 44 -5.34 -8.33 11.48
CA GLY A 44 -4.34 -8.96 10.63
C GLY A 44 -4.71 -9.16 9.18
N SER A 45 -5.88 -8.64 8.75
CA SER A 45 -6.31 -8.84 7.36
C SER A 45 -5.55 -7.97 6.36
N ALA A 46 -4.99 -6.86 6.82
CA ALA A 46 -4.18 -5.97 5.99
C ALA A 46 -3.29 -5.13 6.90
N ARG A 47 -2.26 -4.53 6.32
CA ARG A 47 -1.38 -3.62 7.05
C ARG A 47 -1.36 -2.27 6.37
N THR A 48 -1.72 -1.24 7.11
CA THR A 48 -1.70 0.14 6.61
C THR A 48 -0.58 0.91 7.29
N TYR A 49 0.28 1.51 6.48
CA TYR A 49 1.38 2.35 6.94
C TYR A 49 1.09 3.79 6.56
N VAL A 50 1.40 4.70 7.46
CA VAL A 50 1.04 6.11 7.30
C VAL A 50 2.28 6.99 7.46
N THR A 51 2.31 8.08 6.71
CA THR A 51 3.26 9.15 6.94
C THR A 51 2.49 10.34 7.49
N THR A 52 3.08 11.01 8.47
CA THR A 52 2.40 12.07 9.20
C THR A 52 3.17 13.37 9.16
N LYS A 53 2.44 14.44 9.35
CA LYS A 53 2.99 15.77 9.53
C LYS A 53 2.21 16.42 10.68
N ALA A 54 2.90 16.82 11.74
CA ALA A 54 2.27 17.36 12.93
C ALA A 54 1.20 16.41 13.51
N GLY A 55 1.47 15.09 13.48
CA GLY A 55 0.56 14.09 14.02
C GLY A 55 -0.61 13.70 13.12
N LYS A 56 -0.81 14.42 12.02
CA LYS A 56 -1.90 14.15 11.10
C LYS A 56 -1.40 13.30 9.93
N VAL A 57 -2.18 12.31 9.55
CA VAL A 57 -1.85 11.47 8.40
C VAL A 57 -1.98 12.30 7.14
N VAL A 58 -0.92 12.33 6.34
CA VAL A 58 -0.90 13.03 5.05
C VAL A 58 -0.66 12.08 3.89
N GLY A 59 -0.40 10.82 4.16
CA GLY A 59 -0.26 9.81 3.13
C GLY A 59 -0.33 8.43 3.75
N TYR A 60 -0.76 7.45 2.97
CA TYR A 60 -0.79 6.08 3.45
C TYR A 60 -0.76 5.08 2.29
N TYR A 61 -0.40 3.86 2.62
CA TYR A 61 -0.59 2.73 1.71
C TYR A 61 -1.00 1.51 2.52
N THR A 62 -1.66 0.57 1.84
CA THR A 62 -2.11 -0.66 2.47
C THR A 62 -1.57 -1.86 1.71
N LEU A 63 -0.99 -2.79 2.46
CA LEU A 63 -0.51 -4.07 1.94
C LEU A 63 -1.44 -5.19 2.38
N THR A 64 -1.69 -6.12 1.50
CA THR A 64 -2.46 -7.31 1.84
C THR A 64 -1.83 -8.53 1.15
N PRO A 65 -1.87 -9.68 1.80
CA PRO A 65 -1.48 -10.91 1.13
C PRO A 65 -2.54 -11.32 0.12
N GLY A 66 -2.12 -12.03 -0.90
CA GLY A 66 -3.01 -12.55 -1.90
C GLY A 66 -2.36 -13.72 -2.60
N SER A 67 -3.01 -14.20 -3.64
CA SER A 67 -2.43 -15.23 -4.48
C SER A 67 -2.87 -15.01 -5.91
N VAL A 68 -2.03 -15.43 -6.83
CA VAL A 68 -2.36 -15.41 -8.25
C VAL A 68 -2.08 -16.79 -8.83
N ILE A 69 -2.93 -17.20 -9.77
CA ILE A 69 -2.68 -18.40 -10.54
C ILE A 69 -1.80 -17.96 -11.69
N LYS A 70 -0.61 -18.53 -11.76
CA LYS A 70 0.35 -18.14 -12.77
C LYS A 70 -0.20 -18.46 -14.14
N ALA A 71 -0.36 -17.45 -14.98
CA ALA A 71 -0.74 -17.64 -16.36
C ALA A 71 0.43 -18.29 -17.09
N THR A 72 0.25 -19.51 -17.53
CA THR A 72 1.28 -20.23 -18.25
C THR A 72 0.85 -20.46 -19.67
N THR A 73 1.80 -20.83 -20.53
CA THR A 73 1.47 -21.23 -21.88
C THR A 73 0.57 -22.49 -21.82
N PRO A 74 -0.36 -22.65 -22.77
CA PRO A 74 -1.31 -23.76 -22.72
C PRO A 74 -0.68 -25.13 -22.55
N HIS A 75 0.47 -25.38 -23.15
CA HIS A 75 1.11 -26.67 -23.05
C HIS A 75 1.66 -26.97 -21.66
N ARG A 76 1.81 -25.94 -20.82
CA ARG A 76 2.24 -26.15 -19.44
C ARG A 76 1.07 -26.29 -18.49
N VAL A 77 -0.06 -25.72 -18.85
CA VAL A 77 -1.24 -25.71 -17.98
C VAL A 77 -1.73 -27.10 -17.69
N GLY A 78 -1.65 -28.00 -18.65
CA GLY A 78 -2.08 -29.38 -18.45
C GLY A 78 -1.16 -30.23 -17.58
N LYS A 79 -0.07 -29.67 -17.10
CA LYS A 79 0.86 -30.39 -16.27
C LYS A 79 0.61 -30.12 -14.80
N ASP A 80 1.53 -30.51 -13.98
CA ASP A 80 1.40 -30.49 -12.53
C ASP A 80 1.36 -29.09 -11.89
N LEU A 81 1.67 -28.06 -12.63
CA LEU A 81 1.86 -26.74 -12.05
C LEU A 81 0.64 -25.84 -12.13
N ALA A 82 -0.37 -26.22 -12.91
CA ALA A 82 -1.50 -25.33 -13.18
C ALA A 82 -2.33 -25.00 -11.96
N ALA A 83 -2.30 -25.84 -10.95
CA ALA A 83 -3.18 -25.71 -9.80
C ALA A 83 -2.57 -24.98 -8.61
N HIS A 84 -1.31 -24.56 -8.70
CA HIS A 84 -0.66 -23.97 -7.54
C HIS A 84 -0.65 -22.45 -7.59
N PRO A 85 -1.42 -21.78 -6.71
CA PRO A 85 -1.37 -20.32 -6.65
C PRO A 85 -0.03 -19.85 -6.09
N VAL A 86 0.44 -18.73 -6.61
CA VAL A 86 1.67 -18.10 -6.14
C VAL A 86 1.30 -17.07 -5.09
N PRO A 87 1.87 -17.16 -3.88
CA PRO A 87 1.61 -16.14 -2.88
C PRO A 87 2.25 -14.82 -3.29
N VAL A 88 1.49 -13.74 -3.12
CA VAL A 88 1.94 -12.39 -3.47
C VAL A 88 1.58 -11.44 -2.35
N ILE A 89 2.26 -10.29 -2.32
CA ILE A 89 1.88 -9.18 -1.46
C ILE A 89 1.44 -8.05 -2.38
N ILE A 90 0.28 -7.50 -2.11
CA ILE A 90 -0.37 -6.54 -3.01
C ILE A 90 -0.43 -5.19 -2.32
N ILE A 91 -0.03 -4.14 -3.05
CA ILE A 91 -0.34 -2.76 -2.63
C ILE A 91 -1.74 -2.47 -3.15
N VAL A 92 -2.73 -2.52 -2.26
CA VAL A 92 -4.13 -2.39 -2.67
C VAL A 92 -4.64 -0.96 -2.63
N ARG A 93 -4.00 -0.10 -1.82
CA ARG A 93 -4.40 1.30 -1.69
C ARG A 93 -3.18 2.16 -1.47
N LEU A 94 -3.21 3.34 -2.05
CA LEU A 94 -2.20 4.37 -1.79
C LEU A 94 -2.86 5.72 -2.00
N GLY A 95 -2.79 6.58 -1.01
CA GLY A 95 -3.37 7.92 -1.09
C GLY A 95 -2.47 8.95 -0.46
N VAL A 96 -2.45 10.14 -1.06
CA VAL A 96 -1.70 11.30 -0.55
C VAL A 96 -2.67 12.46 -0.42
N ASP A 97 -2.66 13.09 0.75
CA ASP A 97 -3.51 14.27 1.00
C ASP A 97 -3.26 15.33 -0.06
N LYS A 98 -4.32 16.00 -0.48
CA LYS A 98 -4.25 17.04 -1.52
C LYS A 98 -3.18 18.08 -1.24
N ALA A 99 -3.00 18.46 0.01
CA ALA A 99 -2.02 19.47 0.39
C ALA A 99 -0.59 19.01 0.21
N GLN A 100 -0.35 17.70 0.10
CA GLN A 100 0.98 17.13 -0.04
C GLN A 100 1.23 16.51 -1.42
N GLN A 101 0.28 16.55 -2.32
CA GLN A 101 0.47 16.02 -3.65
C GLN A 101 1.48 16.87 -4.43
N GLY A 102 2.26 16.21 -5.27
CA GLY A 102 3.30 16.88 -6.03
C GLY A 102 4.60 17.12 -5.28
N CYS A 103 4.69 16.69 -4.04
CA CYS A 103 5.88 16.91 -3.20
C CYS A 103 6.73 15.66 -3.03
N GLY A 104 6.44 14.58 -3.76
CA GLY A 104 7.22 13.36 -3.69
C GLY A 104 6.76 12.38 -2.60
N VAL A 105 5.69 12.68 -1.90
CA VAL A 105 5.19 11.79 -0.83
C VAL A 105 4.74 10.45 -1.39
N GLY A 106 4.04 10.46 -2.53
CA GLY A 106 3.60 9.22 -3.16
C GLY A 106 4.76 8.31 -3.54
N LYS A 107 5.81 8.87 -4.10
CA LYS A 107 7.02 8.10 -4.45
C LYS A 107 7.67 7.51 -3.20
N ALA A 108 7.75 8.30 -2.13
CA ALA A 108 8.32 7.82 -0.88
C ALA A 108 7.50 6.67 -0.30
N LEU A 109 6.18 6.75 -0.40
CA LEU A 109 5.30 5.69 0.06
C LEU A 109 5.49 4.40 -0.74
N VAL A 110 5.56 4.49 -2.07
CA VAL A 110 5.80 3.32 -2.91
C VAL A 110 7.15 2.69 -2.59
N ARG A 111 8.18 3.52 -2.44
CA ARG A 111 9.51 3.02 -2.09
C ARG A 111 9.49 2.30 -0.76
N ASP A 112 8.85 2.88 0.25
CA ASP A 112 8.73 2.25 1.56
C ASP A 112 7.99 0.92 1.47
N ALA A 113 6.88 0.89 0.72
CA ALA A 113 6.12 -0.32 0.52
C ALA A 113 6.94 -1.42 -0.14
N LEU A 114 7.69 -1.09 -1.18
CA LEU A 114 8.51 -2.06 -1.88
C LEU A 114 9.61 -2.62 -0.99
N LEU A 115 10.24 -1.79 -0.17
CA LEU A 115 11.25 -2.26 0.77
C LEU A 115 10.66 -3.21 1.81
N ARG A 116 9.49 -2.90 2.35
CA ARG A 116 8.82 -3.78 3.30
C ARG A 116 8.39 -5.09 2.66
N ILE A 117 7.95 -5.05 1.42
CA ILE A 117 7.54 -6.25 0.69
C ILE A 117 8.75 -7.16 0.44
N VAL A 118 9.88 -6.59 0.06
CA VAL A 118 11.10 -7.37 -0.14
C VAL A 118 11.52 -8.04 1.18
N ASP A 119 11.51 -7.30 2.28
CA ASP A 119 11.85 -7.85 3.58
C ASP A 119 10.90 -8.98 3.99
N ALA A 120 9.61 -8.78 3.78
CA ALA A 120 8.62 -9.80 4.11
C ALA A 120 8.79 -11.05 3.25
N ALA A 121 9.08 -10.87 1.96
CA ALA A 121 9.27 -11.97 1.05
C ALA A 121 10.49 -12.81 1.43
N GLU A 122 11.53 -12.18 1.92
CA GLU A 122 12.71 -12.91 2.40
C GLU A 122 12.40 -13.75 3.64
N ILE A 123 11.52 -13.24 4.50
CA ILE A 123 11.17 -13.93 5.74
C ILE A 123 10.18 -15.08 5.49
N ILE A 124 9.18 -14.86 4.67
CA ILE A 124 8.06 -15.80 4.52
C ILE A 124 7.99 -16.46 3.15
N GLY A 125 8.84 -16.06 2.21
CA GLY A 125 8.92 -16.72 0.91
C GLY A 125 7.95 -16.23 -0.15
N GLY A 126 7.38 -15.05 0.00
CA GLY A 126 6.55 -14.44 -1.05
C GLY A 126 7.39 -14.08 -2.28
N ARG A 127 6.78 -14.12 -3.46
CA ARG A 127 7.56 -13.97 -4.68
C ARG A 127 7.27 -12.75 -5.50
N ALA A 128 6.04 -12.25 -5.48
CA ALA A 128 5.64 -11.23 -6.44
C ALA A 128 5.03 -10.03 -5.73
N VAL A 129 5.19 -8.89 -6.36
CA VAL A 129 4.58 -7.65 -5.93
C VAL A 129 3.61 -7.23 -7.02
N LEU A 130 2.35 -7.05 -6.65
CA LEU A 130 1.34 -6.54 -7.54
C LEU A 130 0.89 -5.18 -7.05
N VAL A 131 0.77 -4.24 -7.97
CA VAL A 131 0.27 -2.91 -7.67
C VAL A 131 -1.08 -2.76 -8.35
N HIS A 132 -2.11 -2.49 -7.56
CA HIS A 132 -3.47 -2.38 -8.06
C HIS A 132 -3.75 -0.92 -8.42
N ALA A 133 -3.73 -0.61 -9.71
CA ALA A 133 -3.98 0.73 -10.20
C ALA A 133 -5.46 0.85 -10.58
N LYS A 134 -6.15 1.81 -9.94
CA LYS A 134 -7.60 1.96 -10.13
C LYS A 134 -7.96 2.71 -11.41
N ASP A 135 -7.11 3.59 -11.88
CA ASP A 135 -7.40 4.39 -13.06
C ASP A 135 -6.11 4.65 -13.84
N ALA A 136 -6.25 5.33 -14.99
CA ALA A 136 -5.12 5.59 -15.86
C ALA A 136 -4.07 6.47 -15.20
N GLN A 137 -4.48 7.42 -14.35
CA GLN A 137 -3.54 8.29 -13.67
C GLN A 137 -2.73 7.51 -12.64
N ALA A 138 -3.38 6.67 -11.85
CA ALA A 138 -2.70 5.82 -10.89
C ALA A 138 -1.75 4.85 -11.59
N ARG A 139 -2.20 4.27 -12.70
CA ARG A 139 -1.36 3.37 -13.49
C ARG A 139 -0.09 4.08 -13.96
N ARG A 140 -0.22 5.28 -14.49
CA ARG A 140 0.94 6.03 -14.93
C ARG A 140 1.90 6.35 -13.79
N PHE A 141 1.36 6.62 -12.61
CA PHE A 141 2.19 6.84 -11.44
C PHE A 141 3.03 5.60 -11.11
N TYR A 142 2.39 4.44 -11.07
CA TYR A 142 3.09 3.20 -10.72
C TYR A 142 4.07 2.75 -11.80
N GLU A 143 3.83 3.06 -13.05
CA GLU A 143 4.73 2.70 -14.13
C GLU A 143 6.08 3.41 -14.05
N GLN A 144 6.23 4.40 -13.18
CA GLN A 144 7.52 5.04 -12.94
C GLN A 144 8.50 4.16 -12.17
N PHE A 145 8.03 3.07 -11.62
CA PHE A 145 8.85 2.17 -10.78
C PHE A 145 9.06 0.79 -11.47
#